data_321b0c6d1861cdba42671f9e4f66f8b6
#
_entry.id   321b0c6d1861cdba42671f9e4f66f8b6
#
_cell.length_a   1.000
_cell.length_b   1.000
_cell.length_c   1.000
_cell.angle_alpha   90.00
_cell.angle_beta   90.00
_cell.angle_gamma   90.00
#
_symmetry.space_group_name_H-M   'P 1'
#
loop_
_entity.id
_entity.type
_entity.pdbx_description
1 polymer ?
#
loop_
_entity_poly.entity_id
_entity_poly.type
_entity_poly.pdbx_seq_one_letter_code
_entity_poly.pdbx_strand_id
1 'polypeptide(L)'
;MIRTISSLLFFIVLWSSPLSACRIWAVCTKAGLTLNTVTDEEVSILNSELYDLYIQSQYNPNGWSLLRYDIEQTYPLEPLMRSEQSAYEDSATYWQTVDMLFQEGSGKIGVGHVRAATSGASSIPNPHPWLFHSGITYSFVHNGNVSKDLLYDLITDQGMDQSWLDEHPPQTFGGGSWEDDGWS
;
A
#
# COMPACT_ATOMS: atom_id res chain seq x y z
N MET A 1 6.61 53.49 40.35
CA MET A 1 5.51 53.18 39.44
C MET A 1 6.00 52.14 38.46
N ILE A 2 5.85 50.85 38.80
CA ILE A 2 6.38 49.71 38.01
C ILE A 2 5.22 49.21 37.15
N ARG A 3 5.38 49.32 35.81
CA ARG A 3 4.42 48.77 34.87
C ARG A 3 4.79 47.31 34.60
N THR A 4 3.98 46.39 35.10
CA THR A 4 4.01 44.97 34.77
C THR A 4 3.48 44.78 33.35
N ILE A 5 4.35 44.35 32.44
CA ILE A 5 3.97 43.89 31.09
C ILE A 5 3.53 42.44 31.23
N SER A 6 2.23 42.22 31.08
CA SER A 6 1.66 40.86 31.02
C SER A 6 1.90 40.29 29.64
N SER A 7 2.85 39.35 29.54
CA SER A 7 3.09 38.60 28.31
C SER A 7 1.98 37.57 28.15
N LEU A 8 1.08 37.81 27.21
CA LEU A 8 0.08 36.85 26.78
C LEU A 8 0.75 35.82 25.85
N LEU A 9 1.03 34.62 26.37
CA LEU A 9 1.46 33.51 25.56
C LEU A 9 0.25 32.93 24.80
N PHE A 10 0.20 33.17 23.49
CA PHE A 10 -0.74 32.51 22.61
C PHE A 10 -0.23 31.09 22.32
N PHE A 11 -0.82 30.07 22.93
CA PHE A 11 -0.66 28.70 22.52
C PHE A 11 -1.51 28.48 21.27
N ILE A 12 -0.88 28.48 20.09
CA ILE A 12 -1.51 27.97 18.88
C ILE A 12 -1.42 26.45 18.96
N VAL A 13 -2.48 25.80 19.38
CA VAL A 13 -2.64 24.36 19.22
C VAL A 13 -2.94 24.12 17.74
N LEU A 14 -1.92 23.82 16.97
CA LEU A 14 -2.09 23.26 15.64
C LEU A 14 -2.70 21.86 15.80
N TRP A 15 -4.00 21.78 15.71
CA TRP A 15 -4.66 20.50 15.47
C TRP A 15 -4.24 20.03 14.08
N SER A 16 -3.18 19.23 14.02
CA SER A 16 -2.92 18.44 12.83
C SER A 16 -4.06 17.41 12.75
N SER A 17 -5.05 17.65 11.90
CA SER A 17 -5.93 16.58 11.47
C SER A 17 -5.04 15.45 10.98
N PRO A 18 -5.31 14.19 11.33
CA PRO A 18 -4.56 13.07 10.77
C PRO A 18 -4.68 13.18 9.25
N LEU A 19 -3.55 13.43 8.60
CA LEU A 19 -3.51 13.47 7.14
C LEU A 19 -3.97 12.09 6.67
N SER A 20 -5.15 12.04 6.08
CA SER A 20 -5.65 10.84 5.42
C SER A 20 -4.73 10.58 4.22
N ALA A 21 -3.87 9.62 4.36
CA ALA A 21 -2.96 9.18 3.31
C ALA A 21 -2.75 7.69 3.48
N CYS A 22 -2.59 6.97 2.39
CA CYS A 22 -2.25 5.55 2.41
C CYS A 22 -1.09 5.25 3.37
N ARG A 23 -1.03 4.04 3.87
CA ARG A 23 0.10 3.53 4.64
C ARG A 23 0.67 2.31 3.96
N ILE A 24 1.98 2.27 3.91
CA ILE A 24 2.74 1.16 3.33
C ILE A 24 3.60 0.58 4.44
N TRP A 25 3.59 -0.74 4.51
CA TRP A 25 4.47 -1.54 5.35
C TRP A 25 5.28 -2.47 4.47
N ALA A 26 6.54 -2.68 4.79
CA ALA A 26 7.36 -3.66 4.08
C ALA A 26 8.42 -4.24 5.00
N VAL A 27 8.70 -5.51 4.80
CA VAL A 27 9.76 -6.24 5.49
C VAL A 27 10.57 -7.07 4.49
N CYS A 28 11.86 -7.18 4.74
CA CYS A 28 12.75 -8.08 4.02
C CYS A 28 13.63 -8.80 5.02
N THR A 29 13.68 -10.12 4.95
CA THR A 29 14.54 -10.93 5.79
C THR A 29 16.02 -10.82 5.36
N LYS A 30 16.93 -11.08 6.28
CA LYS A 30 18.37 -11.21 5.97
C LYS A 30 18.62 -12.38 5.02
N ALA A 31 19.75 -12.33 4.33
CA ALA A 31 20.17 -13.42 3.46
C ALA A 31 20.19 -14.77 4.21
N GLY A 32 19.58 -15.77 3.59
CA GLY A 32 19.49 -17.12 4.14
C GLY A 32 18.29 -17.36 5.08
N LEU A 33 17.52 -16.31 5.42
CA LEU A 33 16.31 -16.43 6.24
C LEU A 33 15.05 -16.23 5.40
N THR A 34 13.95 -16.77 5.90
CA THR A 34 12.59 -16.58 5.39
C THR A 34 11.70 -16.06 6.53
N LEU A 35 10.53 -15.52 6.21
CA LEU A 35 9.62 -14.95 7.20
C LEU A 35 9.16 -15.97 8.26
N ASN A 36 9.12 -17.25 7.92
CA ASN A 36 8.78 -18.32 8.87
C ASN A 36 9.97 -18.81 9.73
N THR A 37 11.16 -18.30 9.50
CA THR A 37 12.38 -18.67 10.26
C THR A 37 12.91 -17.54 11.12
N VAL A 38 12.23 -16.40 11.16
CA VAL A 38 12.57 -15.29 12.06
C VAL A 38 12.29 -15.69 13.52
N THR A 39 12.97 -15.06 14.45
CA THR A 39 12.83 -15.36 15.89
C THR A 39 11.48 -14.89 16.44
N ASP A 40 11.05 -15.44 17.57
CA ASP A 40 9.81 -15.02 18.26
C ASP A 40 9.85 -13.51 18.61
N GLU A 41 11.01 -12.95 18.93
CA GLU A 41 11.18 -11.53 19.17
C GLU A 41 10.95 -10.71 17.90
N GLU A 42 11.51 -11.13 16.77
CA GLU A 42 11.30 -10.49 15.47
C GLU A 42 9.83 -10.60 15.03
N VAL A 43 9.19 -11.75 15.21
CA VAL A 43 7.74 -11.93 14.96
C VAL A 43 6.91 -10.97 15.81
N SER A 44 7.27 -10.80 17.09
CA SER A 44 6.58 -9.86 17.99
C SER A 44 6.69 -8.41 17.49
N ILE A 45 7.87 -8.00 17.00
CA ILE A 45 8.08 -6.67 16.42
C ILE A 45 7.22 -6.50 15.16
N LEU A 46 7.27 -7.46 14.25
CA LEU A 46 6.51 -7.41 13.00
C LEU A 46 4.99 -7.38 13.26
N ASN A 47 4.51 -8.15 14.24
CA ASN A 47 3.10 -8.12 14.64
C ASN A 47 2.70 -6.76 15.24
N SER A 48 3.58 -6.10 15.98
CA SER A 48 3.32 -4.74 16.48
C SER A 48 3.19 -3.74 15.35
N GLU A 49 4.07 -3.81 14.35
CA GLU A 49 4.03 -2.96 13.15
C GLU A 49 2.78 -3.21 12.31
N LEU A 50 2.39 -4.48 12.15
CA LEU A 50 1.17 -4.85 11.44
C LEU A 50 -0.09 -4.46 12.22
N TYR A 51 -0.01 -4.45 13.56
CA TYR A 51 -1.08 -3.91 14.41
C TYR A 51 -1.24 -2.40 14.21
N ASP A 52 -0.14 -1.66 14.11
CA ASP A 52 -0.19 -0.23 13.83
C ASP A 52 -0.81 0.03 12.45
N LEU A 53 -0.46 -0.77 11.43
CA LEU A 53 -1.09 -0.71 10.12
C LEU A 53 -2.60 -0.97 10.19
N TYR A 54 -3.00 -2.00 10.94
CA TYR A 54 -4.40 -2.35 11.21
C TYR A 54 -5.17 -1.19 11.85
N ILE A 55 -4.64 -0.59 12.92
CA ILE A 55 -5.28 0.54 13.60
C ILE A 55 -5.40 1.75 12.67
N GLN A 56 -4.38 2.02 11.87
CA GLN A 56 -4.40 3.12 10.92
C GLN A 56 -5.46 2.94 9.82
N SER A 57 -5.89 1.71 9.55
CA SER A 57 -6.93 1.44 8.56
C SER A 57 -8.31 2.00 8.96
N GLN A 58 -8.53 2.36 10.24
CA GLN A 58 -9.74 3.09 10.65
C GLN A 58 -9.84 4.46 9.97
N TYR A 59 -8.70 5.08 9.69
CA TYR A 59 -8.59 6.38 9.02
C TYR A 59 -8.29 6.26 7.53
N ASN A 60 -8.05 5.05 7.06
CA ASN A 60 -7.75 4.68 5.69
C ASN A 60 -8.68 3.53 5.24
N PRO A 61 -9.99 3.82 5.10
CA PRO A 61 -11.01 2.77 5.03
C PRO A 61 -11.22 2.16 3.64
N ASN A 62 -10.45 2.57 2.64
CA ASN A 62 -10.73 2.26 1.24
C ASN A 62 -10.00 0.99 0.73
N GLY A 63 -9.78 0.06 1.64
CA GLY A 63 -9.21 -1.24 1.35
C GLY A 63 -7.82 -1.47 1.89
N TRP A 64 -7.40 -2.73 1.87
CA TRP A 64 -6.08 -3.17 2.29
C TRP A 64 -5.60 -4.36 1.46
N SER A 65 -4.30 -4.61 1.52
CA SER A 65 -3.71 -5.82 0.94
C SER A 65 -2.44 -6.23 1.69
N LEU A 66 -2.15 -7.53 1.65
CA LEU A 66 -0.88 -8.11 2.07
C LEU A 66 -0.33 -9.01 0.95
N LEU A 67 0.95 -8.87 0.69
CA LEU A 67 1.71 -9.65 -0.29
C LEU A 67 2.90 -10.30 0.40
N ARG A 68 3.20 -11.54 0.02
CA ARG A 68 4.46 -12.21 0.33
C ARG A 68 5.14 -12.68 -0.95
N TYR A 69 6.40 -12.37 -1.10
CA TYR A 69 7.21 -12.96 -2.16
C TYR A 69 7.79 -14.28 -1.68
N ASP A 70 7.33 -15.36 -2.29
CA ASP A 70 7.84 -16.71 -2.09
C ASP A 70 8.77 -17.08 -3.23
N ILE A 71 9.93 -17.65 -2.92
CA ILE A 71 10.94 -18.03 -3.94
C ILE A 71 10.39 -19.13 -4.85
N GLU A 72 9.56 -20.01 -4.29
CA GLU A 72 8.98 -21.17 -4.99
C GLU A 72 7.63 -20.87 -5.63
N GLN A 73 7.13 -19.65 -5.48
CA GLN A 73 5.84 -19.28 -6.04
C GLN A 73 5.95 -19.21 -7.56
N THR A 74 5.11 -20.01 -8.23
CA THR A 74 4.99 -19.95 -9.68
C THR A 74 4.25 -18.69 -10.10
N TYR A 75 4.62 -18.16 -11.24
CA TYR A 75 3.89 -17.04 -11.86
C TYR A 75 2.46 -17.50 -12.27
N PRO A 76 1.45 -16.63 -12.12
CA PRO A 76 1.55 -15.26 -11.59
C PRO A 76 1.65 -15.19 -10.06
N LEU A 77 2.46 -14.27 -9.55
CA LEU A 77 2.47 -13.91 -8.14
C LEU A 77 1.16 -13.18 -7.83
N GLU A 78 0.47 -13.61 -6.78
CA GLU A 78 -0.74 -12.98 -6.29
C GLU A 78 -0.55 -12.48 -4.85
N PRO A 79 -1.22 -11.40 -4.44
CA PRO A 79 -1.30 -11.03 -3.03
C PRO A 79 -1.89 -12.17 -2.20
N LEU A 80 -1.46 -12.31 -0.95
CA LEU A 80 -2.10 -13.20 0.01
C LEU A 80 -3.58 -12.84 0.19
N MET A 81 -3.85 -11.53 0.22
CA MET A 81 -5.21 -10.99 0.28
C MET A 81 -5.26 -9.56 -0.27
N ARG A 82 -6.40 -9.22 -0.87
CA ARG A 82 -6.89 -7.86 -1.13
C ARG A 82 -8.31 -7.75 -0.63
N SER A 83 -8.64 -6.64 -0.01
CA SER A 83 -9.99 -6.35 0.48
C SER A 83 -10.36 -4.91 0.14
N GLU A 84 -11.61 -4.69 -0.20
CA GLU A 84 -12.18 -3.35 -0.43
C GLU A 84 -12.62 -2.67 0.87
N GLN A 85 -12.70 -3.44 1.96
CA GLN A 85 -13.02 -2.95 3.30
C GLN A 85 -11.75 -2.49 4.01
N SER A 86 -11.89 -1.69 5.06
CA SER A 86 -10.77 -1.41 5.93
C SER A 86 -10.31 -2.69 6.64
N ALA A 87 -9.01 -2.81 6.92
CA ALA A 87 -8.51 -3.93 7.70
C ALA A 87 -9.18 -4.01 9.09
N TYR A 88 -9.55 -2.85 9.64
CA TYR A 88 -10.24 -2.76 10.92
C TYR A 88 -11.64 -3.38 10.90
N GLU A 89 -12.41 -3.17 9.84
CA GLU A 89 -13.73 -3.76 9.65
C GLU A 89 -13.64 -5.24 9.26
N ASP A 90 -12.61 -5.60 8.48
CA ASP A 90 -12.32 -6.96 8.01
C ASP A 90 -11.29 -7.66 8.92
N SER A 91 -11.39 -7.44 10.21
CA SER A 91 -10.41 -7.84 11.22
C SER A 91 -10.04 -9.31 11.18
N ALA A 92 -11.04 -10.20 11.04
CA ALA A 92 -10.79 -11.64 11.04
C ALA A 92 -9.94 -12.07 9.83
N THR A 93 -10.27 -11.56 8.63
CA THR A 93 -9.53 -11.84 7.39
C THR A 93 -8.13 -11.23 7.44
N TYR A 94 -8.02 -10.02 7.99
CA TYR A 94 -6.73 -9.36 8.14
C TYR A 94 -5.76 -10.18 8.98
N TRP A 95 -6.16 -10.59 10.19
CA TRP A 95 -5.29 -11.35 11.08
C TRP A 95 -5.00 -12.76 10.57
N GLN A 96 -5.97 -13.41 9.94
CA GLN A 96 -5.70 -14.67 9.26
C GLN A 96 -4.64 -14.51 8.16
N THR A 97 -4.68 -13.41 7.42
CA THR A 97 -3.70 -13.12 6.38
C THR A 97 -2.33 -12.77 6.97
N VAL A 98 -2.29 -12.07 8.11
CA VAL A 98 -1.04 -11.84 8.85
C VAL A 98 -0.41 -13.16 9.28
N ASP A 99 -1.19 -14.11 9.79
CA ASP A 99 -0.69 -15.44 10.11
C ASP A 99 -0.09 -16.15 8.88
N MET A 100 -0.70 -15.96 7.71
CA MET A 100 -0.18 -16.53 6.45
C MET A 100 1.19 -15.98 6.05
N LEU A 101 1.55 -14.75 6.46
CA LEU A 101 2.89 -14.21 6.20
C LEU A 101 4.00 -15.05 6.83
N PHE A 102 3.71 -15.66 7.99
CA PHE A 102 4.67 -16.41 8.80
C PHE A 102 4.51 -17.93 8.69
N GLN A 103 3.59 -18.42 7.87
CA GLN A 103 3.43 -19.85 7.63
C GLN A 103 4.61 -20.42 6.85
N GLU A 104 4.73 -21.75 6.86
CA GLU A 104 5.74 -22.44 6.08
C GLU A 104 5.73 -22.00 4.62
N GLY A 105 6.92 -21.71 4.11
CA GLY A 105 7.14 -21.19 2.78
C GLY A 105 8.52 -20.56 2.64
N SER A 106 8.86 -20.17 1.45
CA SER A 106 10.14 -19.57 1.12
C SER A 106 10.12 -18.04 1.09
N GLY A 107 9.04 -17.41 1.57
CA GLY A 107 8.83 -15.98 1.53
C GLY A 107 9.89 -15.19 2.29
N LYS A 108 10.50 -14.23 1.63
CA LYS A 108 11.55 -13.36 2.18
C LYS A 108 11.12 -11.91 2.30
N ILE A 109 10.11 -11.52 1.56
CA ILE A 109 9.63 -10.14 1.52
C ILE A 109 8.13 -10.14 1.78
N GLY A 110 7.70 -9.31 2.72
CA GLY A 110 6.30 -8.98 2.94
C GLY A 110 6.05 -7.53 2.56
N VAL A 111 4.89 -7.25 1.97
CA VAL A 111 4.43 -5.89 1.65
C VAL A 111 2.98 -5.76 2.07
N GLY A 112 2.67 -4.71 2.82
CA GLY A 112 1.32 -4.37 3.27
C GLY A 112 0.94 -2.96 2.86
N HIS A 113 -0.35 -2.76 2.60
CA HIS A 113 -0.90 -1.48 2.24
C HIS A 113 -2.30 -1.31 2.85
N VAL A 114 -2.57 -0.14 3.41
CA VAL A 114 -3.93 0.32 3.73
C VAL A 114 -4.20 1.62 2.99
N ARG A 115 -5.33 1.66 2.32
CA ARG A 115 -5.67 2.70 1.35
C ARG A 115 -6.55 3.80 1.96
N ALA A 116 -6.15 5.05 1.73
CA ALA A 116 -7.01 6.21 1.82
C ALA A 116 -7.18 6.77 0.40
N ALA A 117 -8.31 6.51 -0.22
CA ALA A 117 -8.59 7.01 -1.56
C ALA A 117 -8.79 8.53 -1.52
N THR A 118 -7.98 9.26 -2.26
CA THR A 118 -8.21 10.67 -2.60
C THR A 118 -8.80 10.80 -4.00
N SER A 119 -8.57 9.79 -4.82
CA SER A 119 -9.13 9.59 -6.14
C SER A 119 -9.22 8.10 -6.42
N GLY A 120 -9.98 7.70 -7.42
CA GLY A 120 -10.13 6.33 -7.84
C GLY A 120 -11.18 5.53 -7.10
N ALA A 121 -11.65 4.48 -7.76
CA ALA A 121 -12.60 3.54 -7.17
C ALA A 121 -11.96 2.79 -6.00
N SER A 122 -12.76 2.42 -5.00
CA SER A 122 -12.29 1.57 -3.90
C SER A 122 -12.23 0.09 -4.25
N SER A 123 -12.67 -0.27 -5.48
CA SER A 123 -12.69 -1.65 -5.95
C SER A 123 -11.29 -2.23 -6.19
N ILE A 124 -11.21 -3.55 -6.14
CA ILE A 124 -10.03 -4.30 -6.55
C ILE A 124 -9.76 -4.04 -8.07
N PRO A 125 -8.48 -3.84 -8.50
CA PRO A 125 -7.23 -4.04 -7.75
C PRO A 125 -6.66 -2.80 -7.06
N ASN A 126 -7.42 -1.75 -6.82
CA ASN A 126 -6.93 -0.49 -6.25
C ASN A 126 -6.29 -0.60 -4.85
N PRO A 127 -6.71 -1.47 -3.93
CA PRO A 127 -5.85 -1.83 -2.80
C PRO A 127 -4.61 -2.57 -3.32
N HIS A 128 -3.57 -1.80 -3.64
CA HIS A 128 -2.32 -2.34 -4.20
C HIS A 128 -1.44 -3.03 -3.14
N PRO A 129 -0.43 -3.86 -3.49
CA PRO A 129 0.46 -3.73 -4.64
C PRO A 129 -0.15 -4.15 -5.96
N TRP A 130 0.18 -3.43 -7.02
CA TRP A 130 0.01 -3.91 -8.37
C TRP A 130 1.18 -4.82 -8.73
N LEU A 131 0.90 -5.86 -9.53
CA LEU A 131 1.87 -6.87 -9.89
C LEU A 131 2.06 -6.89 -11.39
N PHE A 132 3.32 -6.89 -11.80
CA PHE A 132 3.72 -6.91 -13.20
C PHE A 132 4.75 -8.02 -13.42
N HIS A 133 4.72 -8.63 -14.57
CA HIS A 133 5.69 -9.64 -14.93
C HIS A 133 6.35 -9.32 -16.27
N SER A 134 7.69 -9.27 -16.25
CA SER A 134 8.51 -9.15 -17.46
C SER A 134 9.82 -9.90 -17.23
N GLY A 135 9.77 -11.24 -17.39
CA GLY A 135 10.87 -12.11 -17.02
C GLY A 135 11.06 -12.33 -15.53
N ILE A 136 10.87 -11.29 -14.74
CA ILE A 136 10.75 -11.32 -13.27
C ILE A 136 9.46 -10.64 -12.85
N THR A 137 8.99 -10.92 -11.63
CA THR A 137 7.79 -10.30 -11.07
C THR A 137 8.18 -9.06 -10.28
N TYR A 138 7.51 -7.97 -10.57
CA TYR A 138 7.62 -6.70 -9.85
C TYR A 138 6.34 -6.45 -9.08
N SER A 139 6.44 -5.83 -7.91
CA SER A 139 5.31 -5.21 -7.24
C SER A 139 5.53 -3.71 -7.16
N PHE A 140 4.45 -2.97 -7.28
CA PHE A 140 4.45 -1.52 -7.13
C PHE A 140 3.42 -1.11 -6.09
N VAL A 141 3.83 -0.29 -5.15
CA VAL A 141 2.98 0.36 -4.15
C VAL A 141 3.19 1.85 -4.21
N HIS A 142 2.12 2.61 -4.00
CA HIS A 142 2.14 4.05 -4.15
C HIS A 142 1.41 4.73 -3.00
N ASN A 143 1.95 5.84 -2.54
CA ASN A 143 1.31 6.72 -1.58
C ASN A 143 1.47 8.17 -2.05
N GLY A 144 0.42 8.72 -2.65
CA GLY A 144 0.40 10.06 -3.23
C GLY A 144 -0.42 10.13 -4.51
N ASN A 145 -0.28 11.23 -5.22
CA ASN A 145 -0.89 11.45 -6.52
C ASN A 145 0.20 11.69 -7.57
N VAL A 146 0.03 11.08 -8.72
CA VAL A 146 0.88 11.34 -9.89
C VAL A 146 0.02 12.05 -10.94
N SER A 147 0.60 13.04 -11.62
CA SER A 147 -0.09 13.70 -12.73
C SER A 147 -0.26 12.73 -13.88
N LYS A 148 -1.51 12.43 -14.24
CA LYS A 148 -1.84 11.58 -15.38
C LYS A 148 -1.28 12.13 -16.69
N ASP A 149 -1.41 13.44 -16.90
CA ASP A 149 -0.93 14.09 -18.10
C ASP A 149 0.59 13.94 -18.24
N LEU A 150 1.32 14.11 -17.13
CA LEU A 150 2.77 13.91 -17.13
C LEU A 150 3.15 12.46 -17.43
N LEU A 151 2.44 11.49 -16.84
CA LEU A 151 2.68 10.08 -17.14
C LEU A 151 2.35 9.75 -18.60
N TYR A 152 1.22 10.25 -19.08
CA TYR A 152 0.82 10.07 -20.46
C TYR A 152 1.89 10.61 -21.42
N ASP A 153 2.34 11.84 -21.22
CA ASP A 153 3.35 12.46 -22.04
C ASP A 153 4.69 11.69 -22.02
N LEU A 154 5.08 11.19 -20.83
CA LEU A 154 6.30 10.41 -20.69
C LEU A 154 6.23 9.04 -21.36
N ILE A 155 5.09 8.36 -21.24
CA ILE A 155 4.91 7.01 -21.77
C ILE A 155 4.72 7.04 -23.29
N THR A 156 3.99 8.02 -23.78
CA THR A 156 3.58 8.09 -25.20
C THR A 156 4.43 9.00 -26.06
N ASP A 157 5.54 9.50 -25.55
CA ASP A 157 6.34 10.53 -26.24
C ASP A 157 5.47 11.70 -26.70
N GLN A 158 4.77 12.33 -25.74
CA GLN A 158 3.83 13.44 -25.96
C GLN A 158 2.66 13.08 -26.90
N GLY A 159 2.17 11.86 -26.81
CA GLY A 159 1.05 11.37 -27.60
C GLY A 159 1.41 10.81 -28.98
N MET A 160 2.69 10.74 -29.32
CA MET A 160 3.15 10.21 -30.61
C MET A 160 3.22 8.69 -30.67
N ASP A 161 3.40 8.02 -29.52
CA ASP A 161 3.42 6.56 -29.40
C ASP A 161 2.30 6.07 -28.46
N GLN A 162 1.26 5.49 -29.02
CA GLN A 162 0.15 4.90 -28.29
C GLN A 162 0.32 3.39 -28.07
N SER A 163 1.35 2.76 -28.64
CA SER A 163 1.48 1.32 -28.66
C SER A 163 1.58 0.72 -27.27
N TRP A 164 2.28 1.41 -26.36
CA TRP A 164 2.40 0.95 -24.99
C TRP A 164 1.06 0.96 -24.24
N LEU A 165 0.25 1.98 -24.41
CA LEU A 165 -1.08 2.09 -23.78
C LEU A 165 -2.04 1.03 -24.30
N ASP A 166 -1.98 0.71 -25.60
CA ASP A 166 -2.79 -0.33 -26.22
C ASP A 166 -2.45 -1.72 -25.67
N GLU A 167 -1.17 -1.97 -25.41
CA GLU A 167 -0.67 -3.22 -24.83
C GLU A 167 -0.85 -3.31 -23.31
N HIS A 168 -0.95 -2.17 -22.61
CA HIS A 168 -1.01 -2.08 -21.16
C HIS A 168 -2.21 -1.24 -20.70
N PRO A 169 -3.43 -1.71 -20.91
CA PRO A 169 -4.61 -0.97 -20.48
C PRO A 169 -4.66 -0.82 -18.97
N PRO A 170 -5.34 0.21 -18.44
CA PRO A 170 -5.53 0.41 -17.01
C PRO A 170 -6.08 -0.84 -16.32
N GLN A 171 -5.50 -1.20 -15.17
CA GLN A 171 -5.90 -2.40 -14.41
C GLN A 171 -7.12 -2.16 -13.51
N THR A 172 -7.62 -0.95 -13.39
CA THR A 172 -8.74 -0.62 -12.52
C THR A 172 -10.06 -0.69 -13.27
N PHE A 173 -11.05 -1.19 -12.55
CA PHE A 173 -12.42 -1.25 -13.06
C PHE A 173 -13.12 0.06 -12.73
N GLY A 174 -13.22 0.92 -13.65
CA GLY A 174 -13.94 2.18 -13.47
C GLY A 174 -14.33 2.81 -14.77
N GLY A 175 -13.77 2.35 -15.86
CA GLY A 175 -14.08 2.91 -17.15
C GLY A 175 -13.19 2.40 -18.26
N GLY A 176 -12.11 1.76 -17.98
CA GLY A 176 -11.27 1.15 -19.00
C GLY A 176 -10.54 2.15 -19.89
N SER A 177 -10.48 3.41 -19.49
CA SER A 177 -9.63 4.39 -20.14
C SER A 177 -8.49 4.78 -19.20
N TRP A 178 -7.36 5.17 -19.76
CA TRP A 178 -6.24 5.71 -18.99
C TRP A 178 -6.61 7.00 -18.21
N GLU A 179 -7.77 7.59 -18.51
CA GLU A 179 -8.35 8.75 -17.83
C GLU A 179 -8.92 8.38 -16.46
N ASP A 180 -9.22 7.11 -16.26
CA ASP A 180 -9.67 6.62 -14.96
C ASP A 180 -8.48 6.26 -14.09
N ASP A 181 -8.74 6.21 -12.80
CA ASP A 181 -7.76 6.10 -11.72
C ASP A 181 -6.89 4.82 -11.70
N GLY A 182 -6.92 4.05 -12.77
CA GLY A 182 -6.10 2.87 -12.97
C GLY A 182 -4.59 3.14 -13.04
N TRP A 183 -4.25 4.40 -13.12
CA TRP A 183 -2.89 4.89 -13.21
C TRP A 183 -2.44 5.66 -11.96
N SER A 184 -3.33 5.82 -10.98
CA SER A 184 -3.07 6.59 -9.75
C SER A 184 -2.83 5.70 -8.55
#